data_bf063ceb6c3b4a743ce4e96bee7c9a91
#
_entry.id   bf063ceb6c3b4a743ce4e96bee7c9a91
#
_cell.length_a   1.000
_cell.length_b   1.000
_cell.length_c   1.000
_cell.angle_alpha   90.00
_cell.angle_beta   90.00
_cell.angle_gamma   90.00
#
_symmetry.space_group_name_H-M   'P 1'
#
loop_
_entity.id
_entity.type
_entity.pdbx_description
1 polymer ?
#
loop_
_entity_poly.entity_id
_entity_poly.type
_entity_poly.pdbx_seq_one_letter_code
_entity_poly.pdbx_strand_id
1 'polypeptide(L)'
;VKSWDVIVVGAGIIGLSLAIELRKRGASVLIVERGEPGHEASRAAGGMLVDSPLETPPVLQSLATASARMYPEFAHELELESEMKVDLRDQGAILFPDEKHFGHPAIHGQMKAHAISLLDIQQLEPELRKDESDRVELELARQESFPDNSVEEIEILFKSVRGRALYLKERSVDPRALTTAAWKTAKNRGVDFSSGDPVTAINISDDQVSGVTTIKTTFLAEKVVNCAGAWSSQLGPHPIPTRPVKGQMLCLAMHPRDLIKHVIRTPDVYLIPRSDGRLLVGATVEEAGFDKRTDPDTMKRFHQAAIELVPKLAEARILEDWAGLRPGTPDNLPILGSTSTPGYYVATGHFRDGILLAPITARLMAQVIHHEKPDYDLTPFSLSRFSPMSS
;
A
#
# COMPACT_ATOMS: atom_id res chain seq x y z
N VAL A 1 -19.23 34.00 -1.57
CA VAL A 1 -19.14 32.55 -1.87
C VAL A 1 -17.95 31.99 -1.09
N LYS A 2 -18.13 30.88 -0.38
CA LYS A 2 -17.01 30.23 0.35
C LYS A 2 -16.01 29.69 -0.68
N SER A 3 -14.74 29.97 -0.46
CA SER A 3 -13.62 29.40 -1.23
C SER A 3 -12.63 28.74 -0.29
N TRP A 4 -11.83 27.83 -0.82
CA TRP A 4 -10.77 27.13 -0.11
C TRP A 4 -9.43 27.38 -0.80
N ASP A 5 -8.33 27.32 -0.06
CA ASP A 5 -6.99 27.38 -0.64
C ASP A 5 -6.72 26.14 -1.52
N VAL A 6 -7.19 24.97 -1.08
CA VAL A 6 -6.99 23.70 -1.80
C VAL A 6 -8.24 22.85 -1.75
N ILE A 7 -8.64 22.32 -2.90
CA ILE A 7 -9.59 21.21 -3.01
C ILE A 7 -8.83 19.93 -3.31
N VAL A 8 -9.06 18.89 -2.49
CA VAL A 8 -8.56 17.53 -2.72
C VAL A 8 -9.70 16.66 -3.25
N VAL A 9 -9.53 16.09 -4.43
CA VAL A 9 -10.53 15.19 -5.04
C VAL A 9 -10.17 13.75 -4.70
N GLY A 10 -10.99 13.14 -3.84
CA GLY A 10 -10.82 11.78 -3.34
C GLY A 10 -10.36 11.72 -1.88
N ALA A 11 -11.13 11.00 -1.06
CA ALA A 11 -10.89 10.78 0.36
C ALA A 11 -10.26 9.39 0.65
N GLY A 12 -9.42 8.88 -0.23
CA GLY A 12 -8.54 7.75 0.06
C GLY A 12 -7.40 8.17 1.00
N ILE A 13 -6.58 7.21 1.44
CA ILE A 13 -5.48 7.50 2.37
C ILE A 13 -4.53 8.60 1.86
N ILE A 14 -4.30 8.69 0.55
CA ILE A 14 -3.46 9.72 -0.06
C ILE A 14 -4.08 11.11 0.12
N GLY A 15 -5.35 11.28 -0.25
CA GLY A 15 -6.04 12.57 -0.12
C GLY A 15 -6.23 13.00 1.33
N LEU A 16 -6.55 12.05 2.22
CA LEU A 16 -6.69 12.31 3.65
C LEU A 16 -5.37 12.76 4.29
N SER A 17 -4.28 12.03 4.03
CA SER A 17 -2.95 12.37 4.55
C SER A 17 -2.47 13.71 4.03
N LEU A 18 -2.70 14.00 2.74
CA LEU A 18 -2.37 15.30 2.14
C LEU A 18 -3.17 16.43 2.79
N ALA A 19 -4.48 16.27 2.99
CA ALA A 19 -5.31 17.28 3.61
C ALA A 19 -4.87 17.57 5.05
N ILE A 20 -4.51 16.56 5.83
CA ILE A 20 -3.93 16.69 7.16
C ILE A 20 -2.66 17.53 7.12
N GLU A 21 -1.75 17.21 6.20
CA GLU A 21 -0.47 17.92 6.07
C GLU A 21 -0.64 19.38 5.60
N LEU A 22 -1.58 19.65 4.69
CA LEU A 22 -1.94 21.01 4.28
C LEU A 22 -2.53 21.82 5.42
N ARG A 23 -3.38 21.20 6.27
CA ARG A 23 -3.93 21.86 7.48
C ARG A 23 -2.84 22.18 8.50
N LYS A 24 -1.81 21.34 8.67
CA LYS A 24 -0.64 21.68 9.50
C LYS A 24 0.05 22.97 9.05
N ARG A 25 0.00 23.25 7.75
CA ARG A 25 0.59 24.45 7.11
C ARG A 25 -0.39 25.64 7.04
N GLY A 26 -1.56 25.52 7.64
CA GLY A 26 -2.55 26.59 7.75
C GLY A 26 -3.50 26.76 6.56
N ALA A 27 -3.41 25.94 5.51
CA ALA A 27 -4.30 26.02 4.36
C ALA A 27 -5.74 25.64 4.73
N SER A 28 -6.73 26.32 4.18
CA SER A 28 -8.14 25.88 4.20
C SER A 28 -8.33 24.80 3.14
N VAL A 29 -8.89 23.64 3.55
CA VAL A 29 -8.97 22.46 2.68
C VAL A 29 -10.39 21.92 2.63
N LEU A 30 -10.87 21.63 1.41
CA LEU A 30 -12.07 20.85 1.16
C LEU A 30 -11.67 19.52 0.53
N ILE A 31 -12.17 18.41 1.05
CA ILE A 31 -12.14 17.11 0.36
C ILE A 31 -13.50 16.87 -0.29
N VAL A 32 -13.48 16.56 -1.58
CA VAL A 32 -14.67 16.12 -2.35
C VAL A 32 -14.52 14.64 -2.66
N GLU A 33 -15.48 13.84 -2.17
CA GLU A 33 -15.45 12.38 -2.29
C GLU A 33 -16.74 11.88 -2.95
N ARG A 34 -16.61 11.01 -3.94
CA ARG A 34 -17.73 10.42 -4.68
C ARG A 34 -18.63 9.51 -3.83
N GLY A 35 -18.06 8.87 -2.84
CA GLY A 35 -18.73 7.90 -1.97
C GLY A 35 -18.46 8.19 -0.50
N GLU A 36 -18.16 7.15 0.25
CA GLU A 36 -17.75 7.24 1.64
C GLU A 36 -16.22 7.36 1.74
N PRO A 37 -15.69 8.25 2.59
CA PRO A 37 -14.27 8.40 2.79
C PRO A 37 -13.57 7.08 3.13
N GLY A 38 -12.49 6.78 2.41
CA GLY A 38 -11.66 5.61 2.65
C GLY A 38 -12.17 4.28 2.07
N HIS A 39 -13.37 4.20 1.52
CA HIS A 39 -14.04 2.95 1.18
C HIS A 39 -13.64 2.29 -0.16
N GLU A 40 -12.64 2.81 -0.86
CA GLU A 40 -12.13 2.21 -2.11
C GLU A 40 -10.80 1.45 -1.88
N ALA A 41 -9.79 1.67 -2.72
CA ALA A 41 -8.52 0.95 -2.67
C ALA A 41 -7.84 0.95 -1.28
N SER A 42 -7.98 2.04 -0.52
CA SER A 42 -7.39 2.16 0.81
C SER A 42 -7.96 1.15 1.80
N ARG A 43 -9.30 0.95 1.81
CA ARG A 43 -9.97 -0.02 2.68
C ARG A 43 -9.70 -1.47 2.25
N ALA A 44 -9.55 -1.68 0.94
CA ALA A 44 -9.36 -3.01 0.36
C ALA A 44 -7.93 -3.53 0.46
N ALA A 45 -6.96 -2.69 0.80
CA ALA A 45 -5.55 -3.02 0.83
C ALA A 45 -5.20 -4.03 1.95
N GLY A 46 -4.14 -4.81 1.73
CA GLY A 46 -3.57 -5.70 2.75
C GLY A 46 -2.79 -4.98 3.84
N GLY A 47 -2.25 -3.79 3.57
CA GLY A 47 -1.55 -2.97 4.56
C GLY A 47 -0.14 -3.42 4.92
N MET A 48 0.50 -4.21 4.09
CA MET A 48 1.94 -4.49 4.20
C MET A 48 2.73 -3.23 3.83
N LEU A 49 3.74 -2.89 4.63
CA LEU A 49 4.62 -1.75 4.42
C LEU A 49 5.96 -2.26 3.86
N VAL A 50 5.91 -2.69 2.59
CA VAL A 50 7.02 -3.35 1.91
C VAL A 50 8.03 -2.32 1.41
N ASP A 51 9.14 -2.16 2.12
CA ASP A 51 10.26 -1.28 1.72
C ASP A 51 11.52 -2.08 1.33
N SER A 52 11.39 -3.39 1.16
CA SER A 52 12.48 -4.25 0.72
C SER A 52 12.83 -4.03 -0.75
N PRO A 53 14.12 -3.88 -1.10
CA PRO A 53 14.56 -3.76 -2.49
C PRO A 53 14.32 -5.02 -3.34
N LEU A 54 13.91 -6.13 -2.74
CA LEU A 54 13.50 -7.34 -3.46
C LEU A 54 12.19 -7.18 -4.22
N GLU A 55 11.29 -6.35 -3.70
CA GLU A 55 9.93 -6.20 -4.24
C GLU A 55 9.61 -4.76 -4.63
N THR A 56 10.40 -3.79 -4.17
CA THR A 56 10.23 -2.37 -4.48
C THR A 56 11.06 -1.99 -5.70
N PRO A 57 10.47 -1.37 -6.73
CA PRO A 57 11.23 -0.88 -7.88
C PRO A 57 12.36 0.06 -7.47
N PRO A 58 13.57 -0.02 -8.07
CA PRO A 58 14.72 0.80 -7.67
C PRO A 58 14.44 2.31 -7.65
N VAL A 59 13.66 2.81 -8.61
CA VAL A 59 13.28 4.22 -8.69
C VAL A 59 12.40 4.66 -7.52
N LEU A 60 11.62 3.74 -6.93
CA LEU A 60 10.72 3.99 -5.81
C LEU A 60 11.40 3.76 -4.45
N GLN A 61 12.54 3.07 -4.42
CA GLN A 61 13.17 2.57 -3.20
C GLN A 61 13.43 3.65 -2.14
N SER A 62 13.92 4.82 -2.57
CA SER A 62 14.22 5.92 -1.63
C SER A 62 12.95 6.45 -0.95
N LEU A 63 11.85 6.60 -1.70
CA LEU A 63 10.57 7.03 -1.15
C LEU A 63 9.95 5.95 -0.26
N ALA A 64 10.00 4.69 -0.66
CA ALA A 64 9.48 3.56 0.12
C ALA A 64 10.16 3.47 1.48
N THR A 65 11.50 3.50 1.50
CA THR A 65 12.28 3.48 2.75
C THR A 65 12.03 4.71 3.63
N ALA A 66 11.96 5.91 3.03
CA ALA A 66 11.66 7.12 3.78
C ALA A 66 10.26 7.04 4.41
N SER A 67 9.27 6.61 3.64
CA SER A 67 7.89 6.48 4.10
C SER A 67 7.74 5.43 5.21
N ALA A 68 8.39 4.27 5.07
CA ALA A 68 8.39 3.23 6.10
C ALA A 68 8.97 3.73 7.44
N ARG A 69 9.98 4.61 7.38
CA ARG A 69 10.55 5.25 8.58
C ARG A 69 9.60 6.27 9.22
N MET A 70 8.75 6.93 8.45
CA MET A 70 7.77 7.89 8.97
C MET A 70 6.58 7.21 9.66
N TYR A 71 6.33 5.93 9.39
CA TYR A 71 5.12 5.25 9.82
C TYR A 71 4.86 5.23 11.33
N PRO A 72 5.87 4.99 12.21
CA PRO A 72 5.63 5.01 13.66
C PRO A 72 5.08 6.35 14.15
N GLU A 73 5.67 7.45 13.70
CA GLU A 73 5.21 8.82 14.07
C GLU A 73 3.87 9.14 13.43
N PHE A 74 3.69 8.82 12.15
CA PHE A 74 2.44 9.03 11.42
C PHE A 74 1.26 8.29 12.06
N ALA A 75 1.44 7.00 12.40
CA ALA A 75 0.40 6.21 13.06
C ALA A 75 0.10 6.76 14.46
N HIS A 76 1.13 7.11 15.23
CA HIS A 76 0.98 7.68 16.57
C HIS A 76 0.21 9.01 16.55
N GLU A 77 0.54 9.91 15.63
CA GLU A 77 -0.18 11.17 15.44
C GLU A 77 -1.68 10.92 15.14
N LEU A 78 -1.97 10.00 14.21
CA LEU A 78 -3.37 9.67 13.91
C LEU A 78 -4.09 9.04 15.09
N GLU A 79 -3.45 8.18 15.88
CA GLU A 79 -4.03 7.58 17.08
C GLU A 79 -4.35 8.65 18.13
N LEU A 80 -3.43 9.57 18.38
CA LEU A 80 -3.63 10.64 19.36
C LEU A 80 -4.80 11.56 18.99
N GLU A 81 -4.86 11.99 17.73
CA GLU A 81 -5.87 12.96 17.32
C GLU A 81 -7.23 12.36 17.02
N SER A 82 -7.26 11.11 16.58
CA SER A 82 -8.53 10.41 16.33
C SER A 82 -9.07 9.68 17.55
N GLU A 83 -8.26 9.44 18.57
CA GLU A 83 -8.55 8.54 19.71
C GLU A 83 -8.87 7.11 19.26
N MET A 84 -8.26 6.66 18.14
CA MET A 84 -8.48 5.33 17.56
C MET A 84 -7.16 4.60 17.42
N LYS A 85 -7.17 3.27 17.65
CA LYS A 85 -6.02 2.41 17.38
C LYS A 85 -5.90 2.10 15.88
N VAL A 86 -4.70 2.11 15.36
CA VAL A 86 -4.40 1.90 13.92
C VAL A 86 -3.88 0.50 13.62
N ASP A 87 -3.57 -0.31 14.63
CA ASP A 87 -2.99 -1.65 14.53
C ASP A 87 -1.71 -1.68 13.65
N LEU A 88 -0.75 -0.81 13.98
CA LEU A 88 0.61 -0.87 13.41
C LEU A 88 1.39 -2.00 14.06
N ARG A 89 1.85 -2.97 13.26
CA ARG A 89 2.53 -4.19 13.71
C ARG A 89 3.98 -4.20 13.22
N ASP A 90 4.90 -4.61 14.09
CA ASP A 90 6.35 -4.61 13.88
C ASP A 90 6.97 -6.03 14.02
N GLN A 91 6.19 -7.08 13.81
CA GLN A 91 6.65 -8.47 13.91
C GLN A 91 7.53 -8.90 12.76
N GLY A 92 7.47 -8.20 11.63
CA GLY A 92 8.18 -8.55 10.41
C GLY A 92 7.37 -9.44 9.49
N ALA A 93 8.05 -9.90 8.43
CA ALA A 93 7.47 -10.80 7.42
C ALA A 93 8.41 -11.97 7.16
N ILE A 94 7.83 -13.12 6.84
CA ILE A 94 8.52 -14.31 6.34
C ILE A 94 8.18 -14.43 4.85
N LEU A 95 9.17 -14.28 3.99
CA LEU A 95 9.06 -14.40 2.55
C LEU A 95 9.61 -15.74 2.09
N PHE A 96 8.77 -16.55 1.45
CA PHE A 96 9.17 -17.72 0.67
C PHE A 96 9.43 -17.27 -0.77
N PRO A 97 10.72 -17.16 -1.17
CA PRO A 97 11.05 -16.59 -2.46
C PRO A 97 10.71 -17.53 -3.61
N ASP A 98 10.39 -16.98 -4.78
CA ASP A 98 10.33 -17.70 -6.05
C ASP A 98 11.64 -17.53 -6.85
N GLU A 99 11.74 -18.21 -8.00
CA GLU A 99 12.95 -18.21 -8.85
C GLU A 99 13.41 -16.80 -9.26
N LYS A 100 12.50 -15.84 -9.42
CA LYS A 100 12.86 -14.45 -9.79
C LYS A 100 13.58 -13.69 -8.67
N HIS A 101 13.42 -14.11 -7.42
CA HIS A 101 14.13 -13.53 -6.28
C HIS A 101 15.57 -14.04 -6.19
N PHE A 102 15.87 -15.27 -6.65
CA PHE A 102 17.20 -15.91 -6.55
C PHE A 102 18.26 -15.26 -7.46
N GLY A 103 18.19 -14.39 -8.18
CA GLY A 103 19.20 -13.68 -8.97
C GLY A 103 19.26 -12.18 -8.66
N HIS A 104 18.48 -11.73 -7.68
CA HIS A 104 18.32 -10.31 -7.43
C HIS A 104 19.56 -9.72 -6.72
N PRO A 105 20.19 -8.63 -7.27
CA PRO A 105 21.40 -8.05 -6.68
C PRO A 105 21.28 -7.65 -5.22
N ALA A 106 20.07 -7.35 -4.75
CA ALA A 106 19.80 -6.98 -3.37
C ALA A 106 20.00 -8.15 -2.38
N ILE A 107 20.03 -9.42 -2.84
CA ILE A 107 20.40 -10.57 -1.99
C ILE A 107 21.89 -10.52 -1.63
N HIS A 108 22.72 -9.91 -2.47
CA HIS A 108 24.16 -9.82 -2.30
C HIS A 108 24.65 -8.54 -1.59
N GLY A 109 23.77 -7.63 -1.22
CA GLY A 109 24.12 -6.34 -0.64
C GLY A 109 23.34 -6.04 0.65
N GLN A 110 23.63 -4.97 1.34
CA GLN A 110 23.16 -4.41 2.61
C GLN A 110 21.66 -4.61 2.96
N MET A 111 21.13 -5.82 2.87
CA MET A 111 19.70 -6.11 3.09
C MET A 111 19.33 -6.16 4.58
N LYS A 112 18.14 -5.66 4.89
CA LYS A 112 17.39 -5.93 6.14
C LYS A 112 16.80 -7.36 6.17
N ALA A 113 17.09 -8.19 5.17
CA ALA A 113 16.65 -9.57 5.08
C ALA A 113 17.72 -10.48 5.69
N HIS A 114 17.27 -11.41 6.51
CA HIS A 114 18.11 -12.48 7.02
C HIS A 114 17.55 -13.79 6.48
N ALA A 115 18.41 -14.60 5.84
CA ALA A 115 18.02 -15.97 5.52
C ALA A 115 17.78 -16.69 6.86
N ILE A 116 16.61 -17.33 6.99
CA ILE A 116 16.23 -18.10 8.16
C ILE A 116 16.11 -19.57 7.77
N SER A 117 16.58 -20.45 8.65
CA SER A 117 16.41 -21.89 8.49
C SER A 117 14.98 -22.33 8.75
N LEU A 118 14.62 -23.54 8.31
CA LEU A 118 13.34 -24.16 8.66
C LEU A 118 13.13 -24.27 10.18
N LEU A 119 14.21 -24.44 10.95
CA LEU A 119 14.16 -24.47 12.41
C LEU A 119 13.75 -23.10 12.98
N ASP A 120 14.31 -22.01 12.44
CA ASP A 120 13.94 -20.66 12.85
C ASP A 120 12.50 -20.34 12.48
N ILE A 121 12.04 -20.75 11.29
CA ILE A 121 10.63 -20.59 10.87
C ILE A 121 9.71 -21.29 11.86
N GLN A 122 10.03 -22.51 12.31
CA GLN A 122 9.22 -23.23 13.28
C GLN A 122 9.21 -22.61 14.68
N GLN A 123 10.28 -21.88 15.05
CA GLN A 123 10.28 -21.11 16.29
C GLN A 123 9.45 -19.84 16.18
N LEU A 124 9.49 -19.18 15.03
CA LEU A 124 8.74 -17.96 14.77
C LEU A 124 7.25 -18.24 14.55
N GLU A 125 6.95 -19.28 13.78
CA GLU A 125 5.58 -19.69 13.39
C GLU A 125 5.43 -21.21 13.52
N PRO A 126 5.13 -21.73 14.73
CA PRO A 126 5.03 -23.16 15.00
C PRO A 126 3.93 -23.89 14.22
N GLU A 127 2.94 -23.14 13.75
CA GLU A 127 1.75 -23.65 13.08
C GLU A 127 1.89 -23.79 11.55
N LEU A 128 3.01 -23.31 10.97
CA LEU A 128 3.30 -23.54 9.56
C LEU A 128 3.52 -25.02 9.29
N ARG A 129 2.97 -25.49 8.16
CA ARG A 129 3.06 -26.89 7.75
C ARG A 129 4.51 -27.31 7.60
N LYS A 130 4.80 -28.53 8.09
CA LYS A 130 6.08 -29.23 7.92
C LYS A 130 5.95 -30.16 6.73
N ASP A 131 6.78 -30.01 5.74
CA ASP A 131 6.88 -31.02 4.69
C ASP A 131 7.68 -32.23 5.21
N GLU A 132 7.37 -33.44 4.72
CA GLU A 132 8.11 -34.65 5.19
C GLU A 132 9.58 -34.61 4.75
N SER A 133 9.89 -33.95 3.63
CA SER A 133 11.27 -33.67 3.19
C SER A 133 12.03 -32.78 4.18
N ASP A 134 11.34 -31.89 4.89
CA ASP A 134 11.91 -30.97 5.87
C ASP A 134 12.43 -31.70 7.12
N ARG A 135 11.91 -32.89 7.44
CA ARG A 135 12.37 -33.69 8.59
C ARG A 135 13.79 -34.23 8.37
N VAL A 136 14.13 -34.62 7.16
CA VAL A 136 15.45 -35.16 6.82
C VAL A 136 16.51 -34.03 6.82
N GLU A 137 16.16 -32.86 6.30
CA GLU A 137 17.04 -31.67 6.31
C GLU A 137 17.24 -31.09 7.71
N LEU A 138 16.22 -31.12 8.57
CA LEU A 138 16.32 -30.70 9.98
C LEU A 138 17.27 -31.62 10.79
N GLU A 139 17.33 -32.90 10.49
CA GLU A 139 18.30 -33.82 11.13
C GLU A 139 19.73 -33.59 10.61
N LEU A 140 19.91 -33.29 9.33
CA LEU A 140 21.20 -32.95 8.73
C LEU A 140 21.74 -31.59 9.22
N ALA A 141 20.88 -30.56 9.30
CA ALA A 141 21.24 -29.23 9.77
C ALA A 141 21.63 -29.19 11.27
N ARG A 142 21.15 -30.17 12.09
CA ARG A 142 21.58 -30.32 13.48
C ARG A 142 23.01 -30.90 13.63
N GLN A 143 23.55 -31.46 12.56
CA GLN A 143 24.88 -32.07 12.55
C GLN A 143 26.00 -31.17 12.00
N GLU A 144 25.64 -30.08 11.33
CA GLU A 144 26.60 -29.16 10.71
C GLU A 144 26.51 -27.77 11.34
N SER A 145 27.52 -27.40 12.12
CA SER A 145 27.76 -26.01 12.53
C SER A 145 28.38 -25.26 11.34
N PHE A 146 27.67 -24.30 10.77
CA PHE A 146 28.14 -23.53 9.60
C PHE A 146 29.22 -22.52 9.99
N PRO A 147 30.33 -22.45 9.24
CA PRO A 147 31.30 -21.38 9.37
C PRO A 147 30.82 -20.11 8.65
N ASP A 148 31.34 -18.99 9.16
CA ASP A 148 31.03 -17.63 8.77
C ASP A 148 31.50 -17.29 7.34
N ASN A 149 30.57 -16.88 6.46
CA ASN A 149 30.73 -15.99 5.31
C ASN A 149 31.59 -16.31 4.09
N SER A 150 30.97 -16.73 2.99
CA SER A 150 31.32 -16.27 1.65
C SER A 150 30.06 -16.15 0.75
N VAL A 151 30.06 -15.18 -0.18
CA VAL A 151 28.93 -14.91 -1.10
C VAL A 151 28.66 -16.11 -2.01
N GLU A 152 29.69 -16.87 -2.40
CA GLU A 152 29.61 -18.07 -3.21
C GLU A 152 28.90 -19.22 -2.47
N GLU A 153 29.10 -19.35 -1.17
CA GLU A 153 28.43 -20.36 -0.35
C GLU A 153 26.93 -20.08 -0.18
N ILE A 154 26.53 -18.79 -0.11
CA ILE A 154 25.14 -18.39 -0.11
C ILE A 154 24.44 -18.78 -1.43
N GLU A 155 25.09 -18.59 -2.57
CA GLU A 155 24.55 -18.95 -3.89
C GLU A 155 24.39 -20.48 -4.06
N ILE A 156 25.35 -21.25 -3.57
CA ILE A 156 25.30 -22.72 -3.55
C ILE A 156 24.21 -23.22 -2.58
N LEU A 157 24.09 -22.59 -1.44
CA LEU A 157 23.06 -22.87 -0.44
C LEU A 157 21.65 -22.62 -0.97
N PHE A 158 21.43 -21.54 -1.72
CA PHE A 158 20.14 -21.23 -2.35
C PHE A 158 19.76 -22.21 -3.48
N LYS A 159 20.73 -22.76 -4.20
CA LYS A 159 20.52 -23.75 -5.25
C LYS A 159 20.21 -25.15 -4.73
N SER A 160 20.65 -25.49 -3.52
CA SER A 160 20.56 -26.84 -2.97
C SER A 160 19.37 -27.10 -2.04
N VAL A 161 18.62 -26.05 -1.62
CA VAL A 161 17.60 -26.19 -0.57
C VAL A 161 16.25 -25.64 -1.03
N ARG A 162 15.33 -26.54 -1.41
CA ARG A 162 13.89 -26.26 -1.38
C ARG A 162 13.52 -26.04 0.10
N GLY A 163 13.15 -24.82 0.49
CA GLY A 163 12.59 -24.60 1.83
C GLY A 163 13.21 -23.48 2.66
N ARG A 164 14.02 -22.58 2.10
CA ARG A 164 14.50 -21.41 2.82
C ARG A 164 13.57 -20.23 2.64
N ALA A 165 13.32 -19.51 3.74
CA ALA A 165 12.61 -18.26 3.75
C ALA A 165 13.55 -17.12 4.15
N LEU A 166 13.13 -15.89 3.84
CA LEU A 166 13.79 -14.66 4.27
C LEU A 166 12.94 -13.99 5.34
N TYR A 167 13.57 -13.64 6.46
CA TYR A 167 12.94 -12.75 7.43
C TYR A 167 13.19 -11.29 7.06
N LEU A 168 12.13 -10.52 6.93
CA LEU A 168 12.16 -9.11 6.55
C LEU A 168 11.66 -8.27 7.72
N LYS A 169 12.47 -7.29 8.16
CA LYS A 169 12.06 -6.31 9.19
C LYS A 169 11.13 -5.26 8.60
N GLU A 170 9.96 -5.70 8.17
CA GLU A 170 8.91 -4.85 7.63
C GLU A 170 7.76 -4.73 8.63
N ARG A 171 6.93 -3.73 8.44
CA ARG A 171 5.73 -3.53 9.24
C ARG A 171 4.47 -3.85 8.44
N SER A 172 3.39 -4.02 9.16
CA SER A 172 2.05 -4.00 8.57
C SER A 172 1.12 -3.11 9.40
N VAL A 173 0.07 -2.60 8.78
CA VAL A 173 -0.94 -1.76 9.45
C VAL A 173 -2.32 -2.19 9.01
N ASP A 174 -3.35 -2.05 9.84
CA ASP A 174 -4.72 -2.22 9.37
C ASP A 174 -5.16 -1.00 8.54
N PRO A 175 -5.31 -1.13 7.21
CA PRO A 175 -5.66 0.01 6.36
C PRO A 175 -7.03 0.59 6.65
N ARG A 176 -7.96 -0.22 7.16
CA ARG A 176 -9.31 0.23 7.53
C ARG A 176 -9.27 1.12 8.75
N ALA A 177 -8.54 0.70 9.78
CA ALA A 177 -8.32 1.49 10.98
C ALA A 177 -7.52 2.76 10.68
N LEU A 178 -6.42 2.62 9.91
CA LEU A 178 -5.59 3.75 9.48
C LEU A 178 -6.40 4.82 8.73
N THR A 179 -7.18 4.41 7.74
CA THR A 179 -7.95 5.36 6.90
C THR A 179 -9.07 6.02 7.71
N THR A 180 -9.72 5.27 8.61
CA THR A 180 -10.75 5.83 9.51
C THR A 180 -10.15 6.83 10.49
N ALA A 181 -8.99 6.52 11.08
CA ALA A 181 -8.26 7.44 11.94
C ALA A 181 -7.84 8.71 11.19
N ALA A 182 -7.29 8.57 9.96
CA ALA A 182 -6.92 9.70 9.13
C ALA A 182 -8.13 10.59 8.77
N TRP A 183 -9.28 9.99 8.46
CA TRP A 183 -10.51 10.76 8.23
C TRP A 183 -10.97 11.54 9.46
N LYS A 184 -10.97 10.89 10.64
CA LYS A 184 -11.33 11.54 11.90
C LYS A 184 -10.36 12.68 12.25
N THR A 185 -9.05 12.44 12.10
CA THR A 185 -8.01 13.46 12.29
C THR A 185 -8.20 14.64 11.35
N ALA A 186 -8.45 14.40 10.05
CA ALA A 186 -8.71 15.47 9.09
C ALA A 186 -9.92 16.34 9.52
N LYS A 187 -11.00 15.72 9.97
CA LYS A 187 -12.17 16.43 10.51
C LYS A 187 -11.83 17.24 11.76
N ASN A 188 -11.12 16.65 12.71
CA ASN A 188 -10.71 17.33 13.95
C ASN A 188 -9.82 18.54 13.67
N ARG A 189 -9.05 18.51 12.59
CA ARG A 189 -8.23 19.65 12.10
C ARG A 189 -9.01 20.66 11.27
N GLY A 190 -10.32 20.49 11.10
CA GLY A 190 -11.17 21.42 10.38
C GLY A 190 -11.04 21.33 8.86
N VAL A 191 -10.75 20.13 8.32
CA VAL A 191 -10.95 19.86 6.88
C VAL A 191 -12.45 19.81 6.62
N ASP A 192 -12.91 20.52 5.60
CA ASP A 192 -14.28 20.43 5.12
C ASP A 192 -14.45 19.20 4.21
N PHE A 193 -15.65 18.61 4.20
CA PHE A 193 -15.95 17.44 3.38
C PHE A 193 -17.24 17.60 2.59
N SER A 194 -17.23 17.22 1.31
CA SER A 194 -18.41 16.91 0.50
C SER A 194 -18.35 15.46 0.09
N SER A 195 -19.09 14.59 0.79
CA SER A 195 -19.15 13.14 0.53
C SER A 195 -20.43 12.76 -0.19
N GLY A 196 -20.39 11.62 -0.94
CA GLY A 196 -21.47 11.24 -1.85
C GLY A 196 -21.70 12.29 -2.93
N ASP A 197 -20.61 12.91 -3.41
CA ASP A 197 -20.65 14.06 -4.29
C ASP A 197 -19.55 13.96 -5.37
N PRO A 198 -19.75 13.16 -6.41
CA PRO A 198 -18.77 12.99 -7.47
C PRO A 198 -18.41 14.30 -8.17
N VAL A 199 -17.11 14.57 -8.28
CA VAL A 199 -16.60 15.63 -9.16
C VAL A 199 -16.82 15.21 -10.60
N THR A 200 -17.41 16.12 -11.39
CA THR A 200 -17.70 15.92 -12.81
C THR A 200 -16.79 16.74 -13.72
N ALA A 201 -16.20 17.83 -13.20
CA ALA A 201 -15.25 18.64 -13.93
C ALA A 201 -14.26 19.35 -13.00
N ILE A 202 -13.06 19.56 -13.50
CA ILE A 202 -12.09 20.53 -12.96
C ILE A 202 -12.31 21.83 -13.74
N ASN A 203 -12.63 22.91 -13.03
CA ASN A 203 -12.94 24.19 -13.64
C ASN A 203 -11.66 24.97 -13.93
N ILE A 204 -11.57 25.52 -15.15
CA ILE A 204 -10.47 26.33 -15.63
C ILE A 204 -11.03 27.70 -16.01
N SER A 205 -10.35 28.76 -15.57
CA SER A 205 -10.61 30.15 -15.96
C SER A 205 -9.27 30.83 -16.17
N ASP A 206 -9.13 31.57 -17.26
CA ASP A 206 -7.88 32.28 -17.59
C ASP A 206 -6.64 31.36 -17.54
N ASP A 207 -6.75 30.17 -18.14
CA ASP A 207 -5.75 29.10 -18.23
C ASP A 207 -5.27 28.54 -16.89
N GLN A 208 -5.94 28.83 -15.78
CA GLN A 208 -5.63 28.28 -14.45
C GLN A 208 -6.86 27.66 -13.76
N VAL A 209 -6.61 26.82 -12.77
CA VAL A 209 -7.69 26.20 -12.00
C VAL A 209 -8.48 27.26 -11.22
N SER A 210 -9.80 27.13 -11.23
CA SER A 210 -10.72 27.99 -10.46
C SER A 210 -11.62 27.19 -9.49
N GLY A 211 -11.54 25.86 -9.51
CA GLY A 211 -12.31 25.00 -8.61
C GLY A 211 -12.75 23.68 -9.26
N VAL A 212 -13.83 23.12 -8.73
CA VAL A 212 -14.43 21.86 -9.23
C VAL A 212 -15.94 21.98 -9.32
N THR A 213 -16.53 21.33 -10.31
CA THR A 213 -17.98 21.12 -10.40
C THR A 213 -18.29 19.68 -10.00
N THR A 214 -19.30 19.51 -9.19
CA THR A 214 -19.82 18.22 -8.75
C THR A 214 -21.25 18.02 -9.26
N ILE A 215 -21.85 16.86 -8.96
CA ILE A 215 -23.28 16.66 -9.25
C ILE A 215 -24.21 17.55 -8.41
N LYS A 216 -23.73 18.08 -7.26
CA LYS A 216 -24.55 18.90 -6.35
C LYS A 216 -24.34 20.38 -6.53
N THR A 217 -23.07 20.82 -6.74
CA THR A 217 -22.72 22.23 -6.74
C THR A 217 -21.32 22.47 -7.33
N THR A 218 -20.90 23.74 -7.36
CA THR A 218 -19.54 24.13 -7.71
C THR A 218 -18.81 24.65 -6.48
N PHE A 219 -17.59 24.22 -6.29
CA PHE A 219 -16.68 24.66 -5.25
C PHE A 219 -15.52 25.45 -5.86
N LEU A 220 -15.15 26.56 -5.24
CA LEU A 220 -14.08 27.44 -5.71
C LEU A 220 -12.79 27.23 -4.94
N ALA A 221 -11.69 27.12 -5.66
CA ALA A 221 -10.33 27.09 -5.12
C ALA A 221 -9.31 27.44 -6.22
N GLU A 222 -8.19 28.03 -5.82
CA GLU A 222 -7.07 28.29 -6.72
C GLU A 222 -6.21 27.05 -6.97
N LYS A 223 -6.33 26.03 -6.13
CA LYS A 223 -5.55 24.79 -6.22
C LYS A 223 -6.46 23.56 -6.08
N VAL A 224 -6.31 22.62 -7.00
CA VAL A 224 -7.01 21.34 -6.99
C VAL A 224 -6.01 20.21 -7.13
N VAL A 225 -6.14 19.19 -6.26
CA VAL A 225 -5.29 17.99 -6.29
C VAL A 225 -6.14 16.78 -6.62
N ASN A 226 -5.81 16.11 -7.72
CA ASN A 226 -6.47 14.87 -8.12
C ASN A 226 -5.85 13.68 -7.37
N CYS A 227 -6.56 13.21 -6.33
CA CYS A 227 -6.28 12.02 -5.53
C CYS A 227 -7.32 10.91 -5.76
N ALA A 228 -8.02 10.91 -6.91
CA ALA A 228 -9.15 10.05 -7.19
C ALA A 228 -8.79 8.57 -7.52
N GLY A 229 -7.55 8.16 -7.28
CA GLY A 229 -7.10 6.78 -7.43
C GLY A 229 -7.37 6.22 -8.83
N ALA A 230 -8.06 5.08 -8.92
CA ALA A 230 -8.36 4.43 -10.19
C ALA A 230 -9.29 5.26 -11.12
N TRP A 231 -9.97 6.26 -10.58
CA TRP A 231 -10.85 7.17 -11.34
C TRP A 231 -10.15 8.47 -11.77
N SER A 232 -8.88 8.64 -11.49
CA SER A 232 -8.14 9.87 -11.83
C SER A 232 -8.11 10.16 -13.32
N SER A 233 -8.14 9.13 -14.18
CA SER A 233 -8.22 9.26 -15.63
C SER A 233 -9.52 9.88 -16.15
N GLN A 234 -10.56 9.92 -15.34
CA GLN A 234 -11.87 10.47 -15.69
C GLN A 234 -11.98 11.96 -15.37
N LEU A 235 -10.95 12.57 -14.78
CA LEU A 235 -10.99 13.93 -14.25
C LEU A 235 -9.84 14.78 -14.79
N GLY A 236 -10.18 16.00 -15.14
CA GLY A 236 -9.22 17.06 -15.42
C GLY A 236 -8.93 17.31 -16.89
N PRO A 237 -8.17 18.38 -17.15
CA PRO A 237 -7.85 18.83 -18.51
C PRO A 237 -6.76 17.97 -19.17
N HIS A 238 -6.05 17.14 -18.40
CA HIS A 238 -4.96 16.31 -18.90
C HIS A 238 -5.33 14.83 -18.85
N PRO A 239 -4.89 14.03 -19.83
CA PRO A 239 -5.01 12.58 -19.75
C PRO A 239 -4.10 12.04 -18.65
N ILE A 240 -4.70 11.53 -17.58
CA ILE A 240 -3.98 10.85 -16.51
C ILE A 240 -4.09 9.34 -16.78
N PRO A 241 -3.00 8.64 -17.10
CA PRO A 241 -3.07 7.25 -17.55
C PRO A 241 -3.21 6.26 -16.38
N THR A 242 -4.27 6.45 -15.57
CA THR A 242 -4.62 5.49 -14.53
C THR A 242 -5.67 4.50 -15.01
N ARG A 243 -5.56 3.27 -14.54
CA ARG A 243 -6.52 2.19 -14.78
C ARG A 243 -6.80 1.42 -13.50
N PRO A 244 -8.01 0.84 -13.34
CA PRO A 244 -8.33 -0.02 -12.23
C PRO A 244 -7.66 -1.39 -12.39
N VAL A 245 -6.86 -1.81 -11.42
CA VAL A 245 -6.30 -3.16 -11.33
C VAL A 245 -6.93 -3.85 -10.12
N LYS A 246 -7.81 -4.81 -10.39
CA LYS A 246 -8.60 -5.52 -9.37
C LYS A 246 -7.71 -6.44 -8.55
N GLY A 247 -7.97 -6.49 -7.25
CA GLY A 247 -7.39 -7.45 -6.33
C GLY A 247 -8.45 -7.99 -5.39
N GLN A 248 -8.63 -9.30 -5.37
CA GLN A 248 -9.55 -10.00 -4.50
C GLN A 248 -8.85 -10.43 -3.21
N MET A 249 -9.57 -10.43 -2.11
CA MET A 249 -9.10 -10.75 -0.77
C MET A 249 -10.12 -11.58 -0.03
N LEU A 250 -9.64 -12.46 0.86
CA LEU A 250 -10.42 -13.26 1.79
C LEU A 250 -10.02 -12.91 3.22
N CYS A 251 -10.94 -12.92 4.16
CA CYS A 251 -10.69 -12.75 5.58
C CYS A 251 -11.18 -13.96 6.37
N LEU A 252 -10.30 -14.52 7.17
CA LEU A 252 -10.56 -15.66 8.08
C LEU A 252 -10.49 -15.21 9.54
N ALA A 253 -11.20 -15.91 10.42
CA ALA A 253 -11.06 -15.78 11.87
C ALA A 253 -10.00 -16.77 12.36
N MET A 254 -8.91 -16.29 12.95
CA MET A 254 -7.93 -17.16 13.61
C MET A 254 -8.40 -17.61 14.98
N HIS A 255 -8.11 -18.86 15.31
CA HIS A 255 -8.27 -19.39 16.66
C HIS A 255 -7.08 -20.31 17.01
N PRO A 256 -6.24 -19.97 18.03
CA PRO A 256 -6.26 -18.71 18.80
C PRO A 256 -6.03 -17.46 17.94
N ARG A 257 -6.28 -16.28 18.50
CA ARG A 257 -6.18 -15.01 17.75
C ARG A 257 -4.78 -14.70 17.23
N ASP A 258 -3.77 -15.27 17.83
CA ASP A 258 -2.35 -15.14 17.49
C ASP A 258 -1.78 -16.43 16.86
N LEU A 259 -2.65 -17.21 16.19
CA LEU A 259 -2.28 -18.45 15.50
C LEU A 259 -1.10 -18.23 14.54
N ILE A 260 -1.08 -17.07 13.87
CA ILE A 260 0.06 -16.58 13.08
C ILE A 260 0.40 -15.17 13.58
N LYS A 261 1.69 -14.87 13.69
CA LYS A 261 2.19 -13.58 14.20
C LYS A 261 2.80 -12.71 13.09
N HIS A 262 3.52 -13.32 12.17
CA HIS A 262 4.23 -12.64 11.07
C HIS A 262 3.36 -12.59 9.81
N VAL A 263 3.62 -11.62 8.96
CA VAL A 263 3.14 -11.67 7.58
C VAL A 263 3.87 -12.81 6.86
N ILE A 264 3.11 -13.71 6.24
CA ILE A 264 3.66 -14.80 5.43
C ILE A 264 3.44 -14.44 3.96
N ARG A 265 4.49 -14.47 3.16
CA ARG A 265 4.41 -14.24 1.71
C ARG A 265 4.98 -15.43 0.95
N THR A 266 4.17 -15.96 0.05
CA THR A 266 4.55 -17.03 -0.90
C THR A 266 4.32 -16.53 -2.33
N PRO A 267 4.78 -17.25 -3.36
CA PRO A 267 4.46 -16.92 -4.74
C PRO A 267 2.96 -16.85 -5.04
N ASP A 268 2.15 -17.65 -4.36
CA ASP A 268 0.73 -17.83 -4.65
C ASP A 268 -0.17 -16.93 -3.81
N VAL A 269 0.15 -16.77 -2.52
CA VAL A 269 -0.66 -16.00 -1.57
C VAL A 269 0.19 -15.33 -0.51
N TYR A 270 -0.37 -14.33 0.13
CA TYR A 270 0.11 -13.83 1.40
C TYR A 270 -0.94 -13.96 2.49
N LEU A 271 -0.47 -14.19 3.72
CA LEU A 271 -1.25 -14.23 4.95
C LEU A 271 -0.86 -13.03 5.80
N ILE A 272 -1.84 -12.20 6.16
CA ILE A 272 -1.58 -10.98 6.94
C ILE A 272 -2.41 -11.02 8.22
N PRO A 273 -1.80 -11.36 9.37
CA PRO A 273 -2.50 -11.38 10.66
C PRO A 273 -2.79 -9.97 11.17
N ARG A 274 -3.90 -9.84 11.91
CA ARG A 274 -4.33 -8.65 12.64
C ARG A 274 -4.39 -8.92 14.13
N SER A 275 -4.20 -7.89 14.95
CA SER A 275 -4.21 -8.03 16.41
C SER A 275 -5.58 -8.43 16.97
N ASP A 276 -6.65 -8.23 16.23
CA ASP A 276 -8.01 -8.64 16.60
C ASP A 276 -8.35 -10.11 16.25
N GLY A 277 -7.41 -10.85 15.66
CA GLY A 277 -7.58 -12.25 15.27
C GLY A 277 -8.09 -12.44 13.83
N ARG A 278 -8.24 -11.38 13.04
CA ARG A 278 -8.47 -11.51 11.60
C ARG A 278 -7.19 -11.93 10.89
N LEU A 279 -7.31 -12.77 9.88
CA LEU A 279 -6.27 -13.15 8.94
C LEU A 279 -6.71 -12.80 7.52
N LEU A 280 -5.99 -11.90 6.88
CA LEU A 280 -6.23 -11.56 5.49
C LEU A 280 -5.43 -12.51 4.59
N VAL A 281 -6.08 -13.03 3.56
CA VAL A 281 -5.50 -13.91 2.54
C VAL A 281 -5.68 -13.26 1.18
N GLY A 282 -4.63 -13.13 0.40
CA GLY A 282 -4.70 -12.48 -0.91
C GLY A 282 -3.41 -12.60 -1.72
N ALA A 283 -3.31 -11.94 -2.81
CA ALA A 283 -4.38 -11.30 -3.56
C ALA A 283 -4.22 -11.56 -5.06
N THR A 284 -5.31 -11.45 -5.78
CA THR A 284 -5.26 -11.46 -7.24
C THR A 284 -4.71 -10.16 -7.82
N VAL A 285 -4.35 -10.21 -9.10
CA VAL A 285 -4.02 -9.04 -9.93
C VAL A 285 -4.74 -9.23 -11.27
N GLU A 286 -5.79 -8.46 -11.51
CA GLU A 286 -6.70 -8.68 -12.63
C GLU A 286 -7.01 -7.36 -13.36
N GLU A 287 -7.00 -7.41 -14.69
CA GLU A 287 -7.49 -6.32 -15.55
C GLU A 287 -8.99 -6.52 -15.84
N ALA A 288 -9.83 -6.24 -14.84
CA ALA A 288 -11.28 -6.47 -14.88
C ALA A 288 -12.10 -5.15 -14.95
N GLY A 289 -11.46 -4.04 -15.32
CA GLY A 289 -12.09 -2.73 -15.30
C GLY A 289 -12.58 -2.38 -13.89
N PHE A 290 -13.75 -1.76 -13.79
CA PHE A 290 -14.33 -1.34 -12.50
C PHE A 290 -15.19 -2.43 -11.82
N ASP A 291 -15.10 -3.69 -12.24
CA ASP A 291 -15.83 -4.79 -11.60
C ASP A 291 -15.18 -5.18 -10.27
N LYS A 292 -15.95 -5.04 -9.17
CA LYS A 292 -15.52 -5.37 -7.80
C LYS A 292 -16.17 -6.66 -7.26
N ARG A 293 -16.82 -7.45 -8.10
CA ARG A 293 -17.39 -8.75 -7.67
C ARG A 293 -16.26 -9.71 -7.35
N THR A 294 -16.40 -10.47 -6.28
CA THR A 294 -15.50 -11.57 -5.95
C THR A 294 -15.87 -12.84 -6.72
N ASP A 295 -14.89 -13.68 -6.97
CA ASP A 295 -15.08 -14.97 -7.63
C ASP A 295 -15.02 -16.11 -6.59
N PRO A 296 -16.09 -16.91 -6.43
CA PRO A 296 -16.12 -17.99 -5.42
C PRO A 296 -15.01 -19.02 -5.57
N ASP A 297 -14.55 -19.32 -6.77
CA ASP A 297 -13.48 -20.29 -6.98
C ASP A 297 -12.12 -19.71 -6.59
N THR A 298 -11.92 -18.40 -6.78
CA THR A 298 -10.74 -17.69 -6.24
C THR A 298 -10.75 -17.70 -4.72
N MET A 299 -11.90 -17.50 -4.06
CA MET A 299 -12.00 -17.56 -2.59
C MET A 299 -11.70 -18.96 -2.05
N LYS A 300 -12.17 -20.00 -2.72
CA LYS A 300 -11.82 -21.39 -2.38
C LYS A 300 -10.32 -21.65 -2.52
N ARG A 301 -9.70 -21.20 -3.60
CA ARG A 301 -8.23 -21.33 -3.80
C ARG A 301 -7.45 -20.62 -2.70
N PHE A 302 -7.85 -19.42 -2.29
CA PHE A 302 -7.20 -18.70 -1.20
C PHE A 302 -7.33 -19.43 0.12
N HIS A 303 -8.52 -19.94 0.44
CA HIS A 303 -8.73 -20.73 1.66
C HIS A 303 -7.88 -22.00 1.64
N GLN A 304 -7.88 -22.74 0.53
CA GLN A 304 -7.07 -23.95 0.37
C GLN A 304 -5.57 -23.67 0.51
N ALA A 305 -5.05 -22.62 -0.13
CA ALA A 305 -3.66 -22.22 -0.01
C ALA A 305 -3.29 -21.82 1.44
N ALA A 306 -4.20 -21.16 2.14
CA ALA A 306 -4.00 -20.84 3.56
C ALA A 306 -3.94 -22.11 4.42
N ILE A 307 -4.81 -23.12 4.16
CA ILE A 307 -4.80 -24.42 4.86
C ILE A 307 -3.51 -25.19 4.56
N GLU A 308 -3.03 -25.16 3.35
CA GLU A 308 -1.77 -25.82 2.97
C GLU A 308 -0.58 -25.25 3.74
N LEU A 309 -0.56 -23.94 3.98
CA LEU A 309 0.45 -23.29 4.80
C LEU A 309 0.24 -23.52 6.29
N VAL A 310 -1.00 -23.48 6.76
CA VAL A 310 -1.39 -23.56 8.18
C VAL A 310 -2.60 -24.46 8.33
N PRO A 311 -2.40 -25.77 8.54
CA PRO A 311 -3.50 -26.76 8.56
C PRO A 311 -4.64 -26.46 9.53
N LYS A 312 -4.37 -25.78 10.65
CA LYS A 312 -5.40 -25.34 11.61
C LYS A 312 -6.42 -24.36 11.03
N LEU A 313 -6.12 -23.72 9.89
CA LEU A 313 -7.08 -22.85 9.21
C LEU A 313 -8.21 -23.60 8.49
N ALA A 314 -8.16 -24.93 8.42
CA ALA A 314 -9.26 -25.74 7.88
C ALA A 314 -10.58 -25.52 8.64
N GLU A 315 -10.50 -25.21 9.94
CA GLU A 315 -11.66 -24.94 10.80
C GLU A 315 -11.95 -23.42 10.92
N ALA A 316 -11.15 -22.58 10.29
CA ALA A 316 -11.30 -21.13 10.38
C ALA A 316 -12.58 -20.66 9.68
N ARG A 317 -13.38 -19.86 10.39
CA ARG A 317 -14.57 -19.27 9.82
C ARG A 317 -14.19 -18.16 8.82
N ILE A 318 -14.76 -18.23 7.62
CA ILE A 318 -14.71 -17.12 6.67
C ILE A 318 -15.56 -15.97 7.24
N LEU A 319 -14.95 -14.79 7.38
CA LEU A 319 -15.62 -13.58 7.87
C LEU A 319 -16.20 -12.75 6.75
N GLU A 320 -15.42 -12.52 5.71
CA GLU A 320 -15.80 -11.73 4.54
C GLU A 320 -14.85 -11.99 3.37
N ASP A 321 -15.29 -11.64 2.18
CA ASP A 321 -14.47 -11.48 0.99
C ASP A 321 -14.76 -10.13 0.32
N TRP A 322 -13.79 -9.58 -0.40
CA TRP A 322 -13.95 -8.32 -1.12
C TRP A 322 -12.96 -8.18 -2.25
N ALA A 323 -13.21 -7.21 -3.12
CA ALA A 323 -12.25 -6.77 -4.13
C ALA A 323 -12.02 -5.27 -4.05
N GLY A 324 -10.79 -4.86 -4.32
CA GLY A 324 -10.38 -3.46 -4.46
C GLY A 324 -9.80 -3.16 -5.83
N LEU A 325 -9.82 -1.89 -6.21
CA LEU A 325 -9.30 -1.42 -7.49
C LEU A 325 -8.05 -0.58 -7.25
N ARG A 326 -6.88 -1.20 -7.42
CA ARG A 326 -5.60 -0.50 -7.33
C ARG A 326 -5.49 0.52 -8.47
N PRO A 327 -5.04 1.76 -8.21
CA PRO A 327 -4.78 2.72 -9.27
C PRO A 327 -3.48 2.38 -9.99
N GLY A 328 -3.55 1.58 -11.05
CA GLY A 328 -2.40 1.23 -11.89
C GLY A 328 -2.07 2.35 -12.88
N THR A 329 -0.80 2.54 -13.18
CA THR A 329 -0.26 3.36 -14.27
C THR A 329 0.44 2.45 -15.26
N PRO A 330 0.85 2.90 -16.47
CA PRO A 330 1.55 2.06 -17.43
C PRO A 330 2.84 1.42 -16.87
N ASP A 331 3.56 2.14 -16.02
CA ASP A 331 4.80 1.70 -15.35
C ASP A 331 4.61 1.27 -13.89
N ASN A 332 3.37 1.29 -13.40
CA ASN A 332 2.99 1.02 -12.01
C ASN A 332 3.66 1.92 -10.96
N LEU A 333 4.21 3.07 -11.37
CA LEU A 333 4.75 4.10 -10.47
C LEU A 333 3.70 5.19 -10.22
N PRO A 334 3.72 5.85 -9.05
CA PRO A 334 2.81 6.95 -8.77
C PRO A 334 3.02 8.14 -9.70
N ILE A 335 1.98 8.95 -9.86
CA ILE A 335 2.04 10.25 -10.53
C ILE A 335 1.92 11.30 -9.44
N LEU A 336 2.99 12.10 -9.26
CA LEU A 336 3.10 13.11 -8.21
C LEU A 336 3.60 14.43 -8.79
N GLY A 337 2.95 15.52 -8.44
CA GLY A 337 3.42 16.86 -8.76
C GLY A 337 2.39 17.76 -9.43
N SER A 338 2.87 18.89 -9.94
CA SER A 338 2.11 19.85 -10.74
C SER A 338 1.91 19.34 -12.18
N THR A 339 0.89 19.87 -12.83
CA THR A 339 0.67 19.68 -14.27
C THR A 339 1.06 20.96 -15.04
N SER A 340 0.85 20.96 -16.35
CA SER A 340 1.02 22.18 -17.17
C SER A 340 -0.10 23.21 -16.95
N THR A 341 -1.21 22.86 -16.30
CA THR A 341 -2.25 23.81 -15.91
C THR A 341 -1.94 24.36 -14.51
N PRO A 342 -1.68 25.67 -14.36
CA PRO A 342 -1.44 26.29 -13.06
C PRO A 342 -2.56 25.98 -12.06
N GLY A 343 -2.19 25.63 -10.84
CA GLY A 343 -3.14 25.27 -9.77
C GLY A 343 -3.67 23.82 -9.85
N TYR A 344 -3.35 23.04 -10.90
CA TYR A 344 -3.75 21.63 -10.97
C TYR A 344 -2.61 20.70 -10.64
N TYR A 345 -2.82 19.86 -9.65
CA TYR A 345 -1.85 18.88 -9.14
C TYR A 345 -2.40 17.46 -9.21
N VAL A 346 -1.51 16.49 -9.23
CA VAL A 346 -1.87 15.06 -9.26
C VAL A 346 -1.09 14.32 -8.17
N ALA A 347 -1.80 13.46 -7.42
CA ALA A 347 -1.23 12.53 -6.46
C ALA A 347 -2.01 11.21 -6.51
N THR A 348 -1.67 10.35 -7.47
CA THR A 348 -2.42 9.13 -7.79
C THR A 348 -1.50 8.04 -8.35
N GLY A 349 -2.07 6.90 -8.75
CA GLY A 349 -1.31 5.87 -9.45
C GLY A 349 -0.38 5.03 -8.57
N HIS A 350 -0.58 5.04 -7.25
CA HIS A 350 0.29 4.36 -6.29
C HIS A 350 0.26 2.83 -6.35
N PHE A 351 -0.58 2.25 -7.18
CA PHE A 351 -0.73 0.81 -7.42
C PHE A 351 -0.80 -0.01 -6.11
N ARG A 352 0.27 -0.74 -5.76
CA ARG A 352 0.35 -1.58 -4.54
C ARG A 352 0.79 -0.80 -3.31
N ASP A 353 1.45 0.34 -3.50
CA ASP A 353 2.25 1.01 -2.48
C ASP A 353 1.52 2.19 -1.83
N GLY A 354 0.22 2.39 -2.13
CA GLY A 354 -0.52 3.56 -1.66
C GLY A 354 -0.62 3.67 -0.15
N ILE A 355 -0.72 2.56 0.58
CA ILE A 355 -0.67 2.57 2.04
C ILE A 355 0.73 2.98 2.49
N LEU A 356 1.77 2.27 2.05
CA LEU A 356 3.15 2.57 2.39
C LEU A 356 3.52 4.03 2.12
N LEU A 357 3.20 4.54 0.94
CA LEU A 357 3.64 5.85 0.47
C LEU A 357 2.79 7.03 0.98
N ALA A 358 1.71 6.78 1.73
CA ALA A 358 0.81 7.86 2.16
C ALA A 358 1.51 9.01 2.91
N PRO A 359 2.34 8.79 3.96
CA PRO A 359 2.95 9.89 4.69
C PRO A 359 3.96 10.67 3.85
N ILE A 360 4.82 9.99 3.08
CA ILE A 360 5.81 10.69 2.24
C ILE A 360 5.14 11.46 1.09
N THR A 361 4.11 10.88 0.45
CA THR A 361 3.34 11.56 -0.59
C THR A 361 2.69 12.84 -0.06
N ALA A 362 2.08 12.78 1.12
CA ALA A 362 1.46 13.94 1.75
C ALA A 362 2.47 15.07 1.97
N ARG A 363 3.65 14.74 2.52
CA ARG A 363 4.72 15.70 2.78
C ARG A 363 5.25 16.34 1.49
N LEU A 364 5.60 15.52 0.49
CA LEU A 364 6.16 16.02 -0.76
C LEU A 364 5.15 16.84 -1.56
N MET A 365 3.91 16.39 -1.64
CA MET A 365 2.87 17.14 -2.34
C MET A 365 2.52 18.46 -1.64
N ALA A 366 2.54 18.49 -0.31
CA ALA A 366 2.36 19.75 0.42
C ALA A 366 3.50 20.74 0.13
N GLN A 367 4.75 20.26 0.03
CA GLN A 367 5.89 21.10 -0.38
C GLN A 367 5.68 21.66 -1.80
N VAL A 368 5.30 20.83 -2.78
CA VAL A 368 5.02 21.26 -4.16
C VAL A 368 3.91 22.30 -4.20
N ILE A 369 2.81 22.08 -3.48
CA ILE A 369 1.65 22.99 -3.45
C ILE A 369 1.99 24.35 -2.82
N HIS A 370 2.93 24.39 -1.89
CA HIS A 370 3.44 25.62 -1.28
C HIS A 370 4.66 26.22 -2.00
N HIS A 371 5.00 25.70 -3.18
CA HIS A 371 6.16 26.13 -3.98
C HIS A 371 7.51 25.98 -3.25
N GLU A 372 7.59 25.05 -2.31
CA GLU A 372 8.83 24.64 -1.65
C GLU A 372 9.54 23.58 -2.51
N LYS A 373 10.86 23.49 -2.36
CA LYS A 373 11.64 22.42 -3.00
C LYS A 373 11.31 21.09 -2.28
N PRO A 374 10.83 20.07 -3.01
CA PRO A 374 10.60 18.76 -2.40
C PRO A 374 11.89 18.14 -1.87
N ASP A 375 11.81 17.41 -0.76
CA ASP A 375 12.95 16.71 -0.13
C ASP A 375 13.51 15.58 -1.02
N TYR A 376 12.71 15.10 -1.98
CA TYR A 376 13.06 14.05 -2.93
C TYR A 376 12.76 14.50 -4.36
N ASP A 377 13.56 14.00 -5.31
CA ASP A 377 13.31 14.25 -6.73
C ASP A 377 12.00 13.57 -7.18
N LEU A 378 11.06 14.39 -7.64
CA LEU A 378 9.77 13.93 -8.18
C LEU A 378 9.75 13.79 -9.70
N THR A 379 10.85 14.09 -10.39
CA THR A 379 10.96 13.98 -11.85
C THR A 379 10.53 12.59 -12.37
N PRO A 380 10.95 11.47 -11.76
CA PRO A 380 10.53 10.13 -12.19
C PRO A 380 9.03 9.86 -12.01
N PHE A 381 8.35 10.68 -11.21
CA PHE A 381 6.92 10.54 -10.88
C PHE A 381 6.06 11.61 -11.53
N SER A 382 6.64 12.49 -12.33
CA SER A 382 5.92 13.55 -13.05
C SER A 382 4.94 12.97 -14.07
N LEU A 383 3.78 13.62 -14.25
CA LEU A 383 2.82 13.29 -15.30
C LEU A 383 3.44 13.40 -16.70
N SER A 384 4.38 14.33 -16.88
CA SER A 384 5.05 14.57 -18.17
C SER A 384 5.85 13.38 -18.70
N ARG A 385 6.21 12.39 -17.85
CA ARG A 385 6.89 11.17 -18.29
C ARG A 385 6.07 10.31 -19.28
N PHE A 386 4.76 10.55 -19.33
CA PHE A 386 3.85 9.89 -20.27
C PHE A 386 3.54 10.75 -21.52
N SER A 387 4.08 11.96 -21.61
CA SER A 387 3.94 12.77 -22.82
C SER A 387 4.83 12.19 -23.91
N PRO A 388 4.37 12.12 -25.19
CA PRO A 388 5.27 11.75 -26.28
C PRO A 388 6.43 12.75 -26.30
N MET A 389 7.66 12.25 -26.37
CA MET A 389 8.83 13.11 -26.57
C MET A 389 8.59 13.90 -27.85
N SER A 390 8.55 15.23 -27.72
CA SER A 390 8.53 16.12 -28.88
C SER A 390 9.81 15.84 -29.68
N SER A 391 9.65 15.17 -30.82
CA SER A 391 10.73 14.87 -31.77
C SER A 391 11.23 16.14 -32.44
#